data_3151fa97b92c99fc6458bf5ac709e0c6
#
_entry.id   3151fa97b92c99fc6458bf5ac709e0c6
#
_cell.length_a   1.000
_cell.length_b   1.000
_cell.length_c   1.000
_cell.angle_alpha   90.00
_cell.angle_beta   90.00
_cell.angle_gamma   90.00
#
_symmetry.space_group_name_H-M   'P 1'
#
loop_
_entity.id
_entity.type
_entity.pdbx_description
1 polymer ?
#
loop_
_entity_poly.entity_id
_entity_poly.type
_entity_poly.pdbx_seq_one_letter_code
_entity_poly.pdbx_strand_id
1 'polypeptide(L)'
;MRILIVGSGGREHAIAWKCAQSKRVDKIFCAPGNAGIGQIAECVPITAMEFDKLAAFAKEQKIDLTIIGMDDPLVGGIVDAFEAAGLRVFGPRKNAAILEGSKAFSKDLMKKYNIPTAGYETFNSPEAALEYLKTAEYPTVLKADGLALGKGVLICNTREEAEAGVKTLMLDKQFGSAGDRIVIEEFMTGREVSVLSFVDGHTIKIMTSAQDHKRAKDGDKGLNTGGMGTFSPSPFYTKEVDEFCKKYIYQPSVDAMKKEGRTFKGIIFFGLMLTADGPKVLEYNARFGDPETQVVLPRMKNDIVEVFEACIDGTLDQIQLEFEDNAAVCVVLASDGYPVKYEKGFKIHGLEKFKDTDGYYVFHAGTKFDADGDIVTNGGRVLGVTAKGKDLKEARANAYKATEWIDFANKYMRHDIGHAIDEA
;
A
#
# COMPACT_ATOMS: atom_id res chain seq x y z
N MET A 1 20.16 -7.35 -16.15
CA MET A 1 19.48 -8.10 -15.08
C MET A 1 18.10 -8.53 -15.52
N ARG A 2 17.67 -9.69 -15.09
CA ARG A 2 16.32 -10.22 -15.29
C ARG A 2 15.56 -10.11 -13.95
N ILE A 3 14.41 -9.47 -13.97
CA ILE A 3 13.62 -9.16 -12.76
C ILE A 3 12.27 -9.87 -12.83
N LEU A 4 11.83 -10.43 -11.70
CA LEU A 4 10.48 -10.92 -11.50
C LEU A 4 9.77 -10.03 -10.47
N ILE A 5 8.57 -9.56 -10.80
CA ILE A 5 7.69 -8.86 -9.86
C ILE A 5 6.49 -9.76 -9.57
N VAL A 6 6.19 -9.95 -8.29
CA VAL A 6 5.04 -10.75 -7.84
C VAL A 6 3.90 -9.84 -7.44
N GLY A 7 2.77 -9.95 -8.14
CA GLY A 7 1.57 -9.16 -7.95
C GLY A 7 0.90 -8.77 -9.25
N SER A 8 -0.18 -8.00 -9.19
CA SER A 8 -1.02 -7.70 -10.35
C SER A 8 -1.73 -6.33 -10.30
N GLY A 9 -1.42 -5.50 -9.33
CA GLY A 9 -2.11 -4.23 -9.10
C GLY A 9 -1.40 -3.00 -9.67
N GLY A 10 -1.97 -1.83 -9.41
CA GLY A 10 -1.40 -0.56 -9.84
C GLY A 10 -0.04 -0.26 -9.23
N ARG A 11 0.17 -0.68 -8.01
CA ARG A 11 1.46 -0.63 -7.31
C ARG A 11 2.53 -1.44 -8.05
N GLU A 12 2.22 -2.67 -8.45
CA GLU A 12 3.15 -3.53 -9.21
C GLU A 12 3.43 -2.94 -10.60
N HIS A 13 2.43 -2.32 -11.23
CA HIS A 13 2.66 -1.62 -12.50
C HIS A 13 3.62 -0.43 -12.33
N ALA A 14 3.45 0.38 -11.28
CA ALA A 14 4.36 1.48 -10.99
C ALA A 14 5.79 1.00 -10.68
N ILE A 15 5.93 -0.11 -9.96
CA ILE A 15 7.23 -0.73 -9.68
C ILE A 15 7.87 -1.22 -10.98
N ALA A 16 7.13 -1.93 -11.83
CA ALA A 16 7.62 -2.40 -13.14
C ALA A 16 8.06 -1.24 -14.04
N TRP A 17 7.24 -0.18 -14.09
CA TRP A 17 7.56 1.05 -14.82
C TRP A 17 8.86 1.70 -14.33
N LYS A 18 9.07 1.76 -13.01
CA LYS A 18 10.30 2.33 -12.44
C LYS A 18 11.52 1.44 -12.68
N CYS A 19 11.37 0.12 -12.55
CA CYS A 19 12.44 -0.83 -12.88
C CYS A 19 12.84 -0.78 -14.34
N ALA A 20 11.90 -0.56 -15.28
CA ALA A 20 12.17 -0.45 -16.70
C ALA A 20 13.05 0.74 -17.07
N GLN A 21 13.18 1.74 -16.20
CA GLN A 21 14.06 2.89 -16.40
C GLN A 21 15.53 2.61 -16.04
N SER A 22 15.79 1.51 -15.33
CA SER A 22 17.15 1.11 -14.98
C SER A 22 17.90 0.59 -16.20
N LYS A 23 19.08 1.14 -16.47
CA LYS A 23 19.97 0.66 -17.53
C LYS A 23 20.52 -0.75 -17.26
N ARG A 24 20.34 -1.24 -16.05
CA ARG A 24 20.79 -2.57 -15.60
C ARG A 24 19.78 -3.67 -15.89
N VAL A 25 18.53 -3.31 -16.26
CA VAL A 25 17.42 -4.24 -16.46
C VAL A 25 17.27 -4.55 -17.95
N ASP A 26 17.39 -5.83 -18.30
CA ASP A 26 17.24 -6.32 -19.67
C ASP A 26 15.84 -6.89 -19.91
N LYS A 27 15.25 -7.51 -18.86
CA LYS A 27 13.94 -8.19 -18.98
C LYS A 27 13.20 -8.11 -17.64
N ILE A 28 11.90 -7.83 -17.72
CA ILE A 28 10.98 -7.86 -16.60
C ILE A 28 9.91 -8.90 -16.85
N PHE A 29 9.66 -9.75 -15.84
CA PHE A 29 8.51 -10.63 -15.73
C PHE A 29 7.62 -10.16 -14.58
N CYS A 30 6.32 -10.37 -14.70
CA CYS A 30 5.38 -10.11 -13.62
C CYS A 30 4.40 -11.28 -13.50
N ALA A 31 4.20 -11.77 -12.29
CA ALA A 31 3.32 -12.90 -12.02
C ALA A 31 2.27 -12.52 -10.95
N PRO A 32 0.96 -12.55 -11.29
CA PRO A 32 0.38 -12.79 -12.62
C PRO A 32 0.37 -11.56 -13.55
N GLY A 33 0.57 -10.34 -13.03
CA GLY A 33 0.52 -9.10 -13.81
C GLY A 33 -0.90 -8.67 -14.21
N ASN A 34 -0.98 -7.69 -15.09
CA ASN A 34 -2.21 -7.17 -15.69
C ASN A 34 -1.94 -6.67 -17.12
N ALA A 35 -2.96 -6.15 -17.79
CA ALA A 35 -2.82 -5.73 -19.19
C ALA A 35 -1.83 -4.57 -19.39
N GLY A 36 -1.76 -3.62 -18.45
CA GLY A 36 -0.80 -2.51 -18.51
C GLY A 36 0.64 -2.98 -18.30
N ILE A 37 0.85 -3.83 -17.31
CA ILE A 37 2.16 -4.45 -17.05
C ILE A 37 2.60 -5.26 -18.28
N GLY A 38 1.68 -5.97 -18.93
CA GLY A 38 1.94 -6.74 -20.14
C GLY A 38 2.44 -5.92 -21.34
N GLN A 39 2.35 -4.59 -21.31
CA GLN A 39 2.89 -3.70 -22.32
C GLN A 39 4.39 -3.39 -22.11
N ILE A 40 4.92 -3.58 -20.90
CA ILE A 40 6.31 -3.25 -20.53
C ILE A 40 7.07 -4.45 -19.96
N ALA A 41 6.38 -5.53 -19.65
CA ALA A 41 6.92 -6.75 -19.05
C ALA A 41 6.21 -7.98 -19.62
N GLU A 42 6.78 -9.15 -19.40
CA GLU A 42 6.11 -10.42 -19.72
C GLU A 42 5.30 -10.90 -18.52
N CYS A 43 3.98 -10.96 -18.68
CA CYS A 43 3.10 -11.52 -17.66
C CYS A 43 3.13 -13.04 -17.69
N VAL A 44 3.24 -13.65 -16.52
CA VAL A 44 3.36 -15.10 -16.33
C VAL A 44 2.14 -15.60 -15.54
N PRO A 45 1.41 -16.64 -16.03
CA PRO A 45 0.17 -17.10 -15.41
C PRO A 45 0.43 -17.95 -14.14
N ILE A 46 1.15 -17.41 -13.20
CA ILE A 46 1.41 -18.00 -11.89
C ILE A 46 0.86 -17.03 -10.84
N THR A 47 0.00 -17.51 -9.95
CA THR A 47 -0.56 -16.67 -8.88
C THR A 47 0.47 -16.37 -7.80
N ALA A 48 0.28 -15.29 -7.07
CA ALA A 48 1.23 -14.82 -6.07
C ALA A 48 1.45 -15.79 -4.89
N MET A 49 0.51 -16.71 -4.64
CA MET A 49 0.59 -17.68 -3.55
C MET A 49 1.17 -19.04 -3.97
N GLU A 50 1.50 -19.24 -5.24
CA GLU A 50 2.12 -20.46 -5.75
C GLU A 50 3.65 -20.40 -5.65
N PHE A 51 4.18 -20.38 -4.43
CA PHE A 51 5.60 -20.09 -4.15
C PHE A 51 6.55 -21.07 -4.84
N ASP A 52 6.23 -22.36 -4.87
CA ASP A 52 7.09 -23.38 -5.50
C ASP A 52 7.18 -23.17 -7.01
N LYS A 53 6.06 -22.85 -7.65
CA LYS A 53 6.03 -22.54 -9.10
C LYS A 53 6.76 -21.24 -9.41
N LEU A 54 6.60 -20.21 -8.58
CA LEU A 54 7.32 -18.94 -8.74
C LEU A 54 8.83 -19.12 -8.58
N ALA A 55 9.27 -19.90 -7.59
CA ALA A 55 10.69 -20.18 -7.38
C ALA A 55 11.29 -21.03 -8.53
N ALA A 56 10.54 -22.04 -9.00
CA ALA A 56 10.95 -22.84 -10.17
C ALA A 56 11.07 -21.98 -11.43
N PHE A 57 10.10 -21.11 -11.68
CA PHE A 57 10.14 -20.15 -12.79
C PHE A 57 11.35 -19.21 -12.68
N ALA A 58 11.62 -18.68 -11.48
CA ALA A 58 12.75 -17.79 -11.26
C ALA A 58 14.09 -18.47 -11.54
N LYS A 59 14.24 -19.75 -11.19
CA LYS A 59 15.44 -20.55 -11.52
C LYS A 59 15.55 -20.81 -13.02
N GLU A 60 14.49 -21.26 -13.65
CA GLU A 60 14.45 -21.56 -15.08
C GLU A 60 14.79 -20.34 -15.93
N GLN A 61 14.19 -19.21 -15.60
CA GLN A 61 14.39 -17.94 -16.29
C GLN A 61 15.64 -17.18 -15.85
N LYS A 62 16.42 -17.73 -14.93
CA LYS A 62 17.65 -17.09 -14.39
C LYS A 62 17.37 -15.68 -13.89
N ILE A 63 16.34 -15.53 -13.06
CA ILE A 63 15.99 -14.26 -12.45
C ILE A 63 17.07 -13.82 -11.47
N ASP A 64 17.57 -12.59 -11.64
CA ASP A 64 18.60 -12.01 -10.80
C ASP A 64 18.01 -11.41 -9.51
N LEU A 65 16.78 -10.89 -9.57
CA LEU A 65 16.10 -10.24 -8.45
C LEU A 65 14.59 -10.42 -8.57
N THR A 66 13.95 -10.85 -7.49
CA THR A 66 12.50 -10.92 -7.38
C THR A 66 12.00 -9.88 -6.38
N ILE A 67 10.94 -9.15 -6.75
CA ILE A 67 10.33 -8.09 -5.93
C ILE A 67 8.91 -8.52 -5.60
N ILE A 68 8.58 -8.54 -4.30
CA ILE A 68 7.25 -8.90 -3.83
C ILE A 68 6.45 -7.62 -3.58
N GLY A 69 5.38 -7.43 -4.36
CA GLY A 69 4.58 -6.21 -4.30
C GLY A 69 3.41 -6.25 -3.31
N MET A 70 2.92 -7.44 -2.95
CA MET A 70 1.68 -7.59 -2.17
C MET A 70 1.91 -8.24 -0.80
N ASP A 71 0.94 -8.04 0.10
CA ASP A 71 0.94 -8.46 1.50
C ASP A 71 0.78 -9.98 1.70
N ASP A 72 -0.22 -10.60 1.05
CA ASP A 72 -0.54 -12.03 1.24
C ASP A 72 0.68 -12.95 1.08
N PRO A 73 1.46 -12.89 -0.01
CA PRO A 73 2.63 -13.75 -0.16
C PRO A 73 3.75 -13.43 0.84
N LEU A 74 3.91 -12.17 1.26
CA LEU A 74 4.89 -11.79 2.28
C LEU A 74 4.55 -12.41 3.64
N VAL A 75 3.32 -12.26 4.07
CA VAL A 75 2.81 -12.88 5.32
C VAL A 75 2.81 -14.42 5.21
N GLY A 76 2.59 -14.95 4.00
CA GLY A 76 2.64 -16.38 3.71
C GLY A 76 4.03 -17.00 3.70
N GLY A 77 5.11 -16.19 3.60
CA GLY A 77 6.49 -16.67 3.68
C GLY A 77 7.19 -16.87 2.33
N ILE A 78 6.78 -16.14 1.28
CA ILE A 78 7.42 -16.25 -0.05
C ILE A 78 8.91 -15.92 -0.01
N VAL A 79 9.32 -14.93 0.80
CA VAL A 79 10.73 -14.53 0.92
C VAL A 79 11.57 -15.66 1.50
N ASP A 80 11.07 -16.33 2.55
CA ASP A 80 11.74 -17.51 3.15
C ASP A 80 11.88 -18.63 2.11
N ALA A 81 10.83 -18.89 1.32
CA ALA A 81 10.87 -19.92 0.28
C ALA A 81 11.89 -19.59 -0.82
N PHE A 82 11.98 -18.33 -1.25
CA PHE A 82 12.95 -17.90 -2.27
C PHE A 82 14.38 -17.94 -1.75
N GLU A 83 14.62 -17.48 -0.54
CA GLU A 83 15.96 -17.57 0.09
C GLU A 83 16.41 -19.01 0.26
N ALA A 84 15.51 -19.91 0.70
CA ALA A 84 15.80 -21.35 0.80
C ALA A 84 16.13 -21.98 -0.56
N ALA A 85 15.59 -21.44 -1.64
CA ALA A 85 15.87 -21.84 -3.02
C ALA A 85 17.15 -21.19 -3.59
N GLY A 86 17.87 -20.37 -2.82
CA GLY A 86 19.07 -19.65 -3.25
C GLY A 86 18.77 -18.48 -4.19
N LEU A 87 17.54 -17.96 -4.18
CA LEU A 87 17.08 -16.85 -5.02
C LEU A 87 17.14 -15.54 -4.26
N ARG A 88 17.60 -14.50 -4.94
CA ARG A 88 17.66 -13.14 -4.41
C ARG A 88 16.28 -12.48 -4.48
N VAL A 89 15.77 -11.99 -3.36
CA VAL A 89 14.40 -11.51 -3.23
C VAL A 89 14.33 -10.26 -2.35
N PHE A 90 13.53 -9.29 -2.76
CA PHE A 90 13.24 -8.07 -2.02
C PHE A 90 11.88 -8.19 -1.32
N GLY A 91 11.88 -8.08 -0.01
CA GLY A 91 10.72 -8.12 0.87
C GLY A 91 11.09 -8.66 2.24
N PRO A 92 10.25 -8.45 3.26
CA PRO A 92 10.47 -9.00 4.59
C PRO A 92 10.21 -10.51 4.63
N ARG A 93 10.99 -11.24 5.43
CA ARG A 93 10.70 -12.62 5.79
C ARG A 93 9.37 -12.72 6.53
N LYS A 94 8.79 -13.90 6.57
CA LYS A 94 7.53 -14.17 7.26
C LYS A 94 7.51 -13.66 8.70
N ASN A 95 8.59 -13.89 9.44
CA ASN A 95 8.69 -13.46 10.84
C ASN A 95 8.69 -11.93 11.00
N ALA A 96 9.12 -11.17 10.01
CA ALA A 96 9.10 -9.71 10.01
C ALA A 96 7.82 -9.16 9.39
N ALA A 97 7.24 -9.83 8.39
CA ALA A 97 5.98 -9.46 7.76
C ALA A 97 4.78 -9.48 8.73
N ILE A 98 4.93 -10.09 9.90
CA ILE A 98 3.95 -10.04 11.00
C ILE A 98 3.64 -8.60 11.42
N LEU A 99 4.53 -7.65 11.15
CA LEU A 99 4.30 -6.23 11.42
C LEU A 99 3.00 -5.72 10.74
N GLU A 100 2.67 -6.26 9.57
CA GLU A 100 1.36 -6.07 8.90
C GLU A 100 0.41 -7.22 9.17
N GLY A 101 0.91 -8.45 9.23
CA GLY A 101 0.12 -9.66 9.37
C GLY A 101 -0.63 -9.78 10.70
N SER A 102 -0.22 -9.06 11.74
CA SER A 102 -0.90 -9.02 13.03
C SER A 102 -0.90 -7.60 13.61
N LYS A 103 -2.09 -7.01 13.70
CA LYS A 103 -2.30 -5.70 14.34
C LYS A 103 -2.02 -5.76 15.84
N ALA A 104 -2.38 -6.86 16.50
CA ALA A 104 -2.07 -7.07 17.91
C ALA A 104 -0.57 -7.09 18.16
N PHE A 105 0.20 -7.80 17.32
CA PHE A 105 1.66 -7.79 17.41
C PHE A 105 2.23 -6.38 17.27
N SER A 106 1.81 -5.63 16.25
CA SER A 106 2.33 -4.28 16.01
C SER A 106 1.99 -3.32 17.14
N LYS A 107 0.79 -3.45 17.73
CA LYS A 107 0.39 -2.65 18.92
C LYS A 107 1.24 -2.99 20.13
N ASP A 108 1.44 -4.26 20.42
CA ASP A 108 2.28 -4.70 21.54
C ASP A 108 3.74 -4.27 21.35
N LEU A 109 4.24 -4.32 20.12
CA LEU A 109 5.58 -3.82 19.76
C LEU A 109 5.69 -2.32 20.07
N MET A 110 4.74 -1.53 19.59
CA MET A 110 4.75 -0.08 19.81
C MET A 110 4.66 0.27 21.29
N LYS A 111 3.80 -0.41 22.05
CA LYS A 111 3.68 -0.24 23.51
C LYS A 111 4.99 -0.58 24.23
N LYS A 112 5.60 -1.73 23.90
CA LYS A 112 6.85 -2.22 24.50
C LYS A 112 8.02 -1.26 24.29
N TYR A 113 8.09 -0.65 23.13
CA TYR A 113 9.22 0.21 22.72
C TYR A 113 8.88 1.70 22.72
N ASN A 114 7.77 2.08 23.33
CA ASN A 114 7.33 3.48 23.47
C ASN A 114 7.21 4.23 22.13
N ILE A 115 6.73 3.55 21.09
CA ILE A 115 6.42 4.16 19.80
C ILE A 115 5.00 4.74 19.87
N PRO A 116 4.80 6.03 19.56
CA PRO A 116 3.49 6.67 19.69
C PRO A 116 2.42 6.02 18.82
N THR A 117 1.32 5.59 19.45
CA THR A 117 0.14 5.02 18.79
C THR A 117 -1.10 5.22 19.69
N ALA A 118 -2.29 4.91 19.14
CA ALA A 118 -3.54 4.95 19.93
C ALA A 118 -3.51 3.95 21.09
N GLY A 119 -4.15 4.30 22.18
CA GLY A 119 -4.47 3.36 23.27
C GLY A 119 -5.30 2.19 22.75
N TYR A 120 -5.05 0.99 23.25
CA TYR A 120 -5.68 -0.21 22.72
C TYR A 120 -5.77 -1.33 23.75
N GLU A 121 -6.67 -2.27 23.49
CA GLU A 121 -6.74 -3.57 24.15
C GLU A 121 -7.01 -4.67 23.11
N THR A 122 -6.52 -5.87 23.37
CA THR A 122 -6.66 -7.03 22.48
C THR A 122 -7.54 -8.10 23.11
N PHE A 123 -8.44 -8.68 22.32
CA PHE A 123 -9.42 -9.67 22.77
C PHE A 123 -9.42 -10.91 21.87
N ASN A 124 -9.34 -12.09 22.53
CA ASN A 124 -9.49 -13.40 21.91
C ASN A 124 -10.89 -14.01 22.14
N SER A 125 -11.72 -13.35 22.96
CA SER A 125 -13.05 -13.81 23.35
C SER A 125 -14.06 -12.70 23.11
N PRO A 126 -15.18 -13.02 22.40
CA PRO A 126 -16.25 -12.05 22.20
C PRO A 126 -16.83 -11.53 23.52
N GLU A 127 -16.95 -12.40 24.54
CA GLU A 127 -17.50 -12.03 25.86
C GLU A 127 -16.61 -10.98 26.56
N ALA A 128 -15.28 -11.17 26.51
CA ALA A 128 -14.34 -10.21 27.10
C ALA A 128 -14.36 -8.86 26.35
N ALA A 129 -14.47 -8.89 25.02
CA ALA A 129 -14.60 -7.67 24.22
C ALA A 129 -15.91 -6.93 24.54
N LEU A 130 -17.03 -7.63 24.65
CA LEU A 130 -18.32 -7.05 24.99
C LEU A 130 -18.33 -6.46 26.41
N GLU A 131 -17.65 -7.10 27.38
CA GLU A 131 -17.51 -6.54 28.73
C GLU A 131 -16.71 -5.25 28.74
N TYR A 132 -15.58 -5.22 28.00
CA TYR A 132 -14.76 -4.00 27.86
C TYR A 132 -15.55 -2.83 27.25
N LEU A 133 -16.39 -3.10 26.23
CA LEU A 133 -17.20 -2.07 25.56
C LEU A 133 -18.22 -1.38 26.47
N LYS A 134 -18.54 -1.95 27.65
CA LYS A 134 -19.43 -1.30 28.64
C LYS A 134 -18.81 -0.04 29.24
N THR A 135 -17.48 0.04 29.26
CA THR A 135 -16.73 1.15 29.87
C THR A 135 -15.83 1.89 28.89
N ALA A 136 -15.83 1.48 27.61
CA ALA A 136 -15.04 2.13 26.57
C ALA A 136 -15.54 3.54 26.27
N GLU A 137 -14.62 4.40 25.84
CA GLU A 137 -14.97 5.72 25.30
C GLU A 137 -15.39 5.60 23.83
N TYR A 138 -16.27 6.49 23.38
CA TYR A 138 -16.78 6.50 22.00
C TYR A 138 -16.54 7.85 21.33
N PRO A 139 -16.22 7.89 20.01
CA PRO A 139 -16.07 6.72 19.12
C PRO A 139 -14.93 5.79 19.52
N THR A 140 -15.05 4.50 19.18
CA THR A 140 -13.97 3.52 19.33
C THR A 140 -13.74 2.78 18.00
N VAL A 141 -12.57 2.16 17.84
CA VAL A 141 -12.22 1.48 16.59
C VAL A 141 -11.97 0.00 16.85
N LEU A 142 -12.71 -0.86 16.15
CA LEU A 142 -12.51 -2.31 16.19
C LEU A 142 -11.74 -2.74 14.93
N LYS A 143 -10.68 -3.52 15.12
CA LYS A 143 -9.85 -4.03 14.02
C LYS A 143 -9.71 -5.54 14.13
N ALA A 144 -10.01 -6.26 13.04
CA ALA A 144 -9.62 -7.66 12.91
C ALA A 144 -8.09 -7.77 12.90
N ASP A 145 -7.53 -8.78 13.57
CA ASP A 145 -6.07 -8.87 13.79
C ASP A 145 -5.28 -9.22 12.52
N GLY A 146 -5.83 -10.01 11.62
CA GLY A 146 -5.15 -10.45 10.40
C GLY A 146 -5.33 -9.52 9.19
N LEU A 147 -4.87 -10.00 8.03
CA LEU A 147 -5.11 -9.33 6.75
C LEU A 147 -6.62 -9.37 6.43
N ALA A 148 -7.21 -8.22 6.20
CA ALA A 148 -8.64 -8.08 5.89
C ALA A 148 -8.89 -7.07 4.76
N LEU A 149 -7.89 -6.85 3.89
CA LEU A 149 -7.96 -5.96 2.73
C LEU A 149 -8.49 -4.55 3.05
N GLY A 150 -8.14 -4.02 4.24
CA GLY A 150 -8.62 -2.71 4.72
C GLY A 150 -10.09 -2.69 5.17
N LYS A 151 -10.81 -3.81 5.05
CA LYS A 151 -12.24 -3.92 5.38
C LYS A 151 -12.50 -4.34 6.83
N GLY A 152 -11.48 -4.87 7.52
CA GLY A 152 -11.58 -5.34 8.89
C GLY A 152 -11.47 -4.23 9.95
N VAL A 153 -11.71 -2.98 9.60
CA VAL A 153 -11.66 -1.81 10.49
C VAL A 153 -13.05 -1.18 10.58
N LEU A 154 -13.60 -1.13 11.79
CA LEU A 154 -14.92 -0.58 12.08
C LEU A 154 -14.78 0.59 13.06
N ILE A 155 -15.21 1.78 12.64
CA ILE A 155 -15.35 2.95 13.51
C ILE A 155 -16.76 2.90 14.09
N CYS A 156 -16.87 2.80 15.40
CA CYS A 156 -18.12 2.64 16.11
C CYS A 156 -18.39 3.89 16.97
N ASN A 157 -19.45 4.63 16.66
CA ASN A 157 -19.79 5.86 17.35
C ASN A 157 -20.56 5.60 18.66
N THR A 158 -21.17 4.43 18.77
CA THR A 158 -21.96 4.03 19.94
C THR A 158 -21.57 2.63 20.41
N ARG A 159 -21.97 2.32 21.63
CA ARG A 159 -21.79 0.98 22.19
C ARG A 159 -22.49 -0.08 21.35
N GLU A 160 -23.71 0.19 20.90
CA GLU A 160 -24.51 -0.73 20.11
C GLU A 160 -23.84 -1.05 18.79
N GLU A 161 -23.25 -0.03 18.12
CA GLU A 161 -22.46 -0.24 16.89
C GLU A 161 -21.21 -1.11 17.17
N ALA A 162 -20.54 -0.88 18.30
CA ALA A 162 -19.35 -1.64 18.66
C ALA A 162 -19.68 -3.10 19.01
N GLU A 163 -20.78 -3.35 19.75
CA GLU A 163 -21.27 -4.70 20.05
C GLU A 163 -21.65 -5.46 18.77
N ALA A 164 -22.32 -4.80 17.83
CA ALA A 164 -22.60 -5.34 16.51
C ALA A 164 -21.30 -5.64 15.72
N GLY A 165 -20.30 -4.77 15.85
CA GLY A 165 -18.98 -4.96 15.27
C GLY A 165 -18.24 -6.19 15.80
N VAL A 166 -18.28 -6.44 17.11
CA VAL A 166 -17.73 -7.66 17.73
C VAL A 166 -18.42 -8.90 17.15
N LYS A 167 -19.75 -8.87 17.02
CA LYS A 167 -20.50 -9.97 16.40
C LYS A 167 -20.02 -10.23 14.96
N THR A 168 -19.94 -9.19 14.15
CA THR A 168 -19.52 -9.28 12.74
C THR A 168 -18.10 -9.85 12.61
N LEU A 169 -17.16 -9.37 13.42
CA LEU A 169 -15.75 -9.75 13.31
C LEU A 169 -15.46 -11.12 13.92
N MET A 170 -15.97 -11.39 15.13
CA MET A 170 -15.59 -12.57 15.91
C MET A 170 -16.57 -13.74 15.83
N LEU A 171 -17.87 -13.48 15.73
CA LEU A 171 -18.90 -14.53 15.72
C LEU A 171 -19.28 -14.92 14.29
N ASP A 172 -19.62 -13.97 13.45
CA ASP A 172 -20.00 -14.23 12.05
C ASP A 172 -18.77 -14.54 11.18
N LYS A 173 -17.57 -14.26 11.69
CA LYS A 173 -16.27 -14.49 11.04
C LYS A 173 -16.22 -13.97 9.60
N GLN A 174 -16.73 -12.76 9.37
CA GLN A 174 -16.79 -12.15 8.05
C GLN A 174 -15.41 -12.12 7.35
N PHE A 175 -14.31 -12.09 8.12
CA PHE A 175 -12.93 -12.09 7.63
C PHE A 175 -12.18 -13.39 7.99
N GLY A 176 -12.90 -14.50 8.15
CA GLY A 176 -12.30 -15.79 8.48
C GLY A 176 -11.50 -15.76 9.79
N SER A 177 -10.34 -16.41 9.80
CA SER A 177 -9.46 -16.47 10.97
C SER A 177 -8.88 -15.12 11.41
N ALA A 178 -8.90 -14.09 10.57
CA ALA A 178 -8.48 -12.74 10.96
C ALA A 178 -9.36 -12.17 12.08
N GLY A 179 -10.62 -12.63 12.20
CA GLY A 179 -11.55 -12.26 13.26
C GLY A 179 -11.44 -13.10 14.55
N ASP A 180 -10.55 -14.07 14.62
CA ASP A 180 -10.36 -14.88 15.84
C ASP A 180 -9.82 -14.04 17.01
N ARG A 181 -9.18 -12.94 16.69
CA ARG A 181 -8.68 -11.92 17.62
C ARG A 181 -8.98 -10.54 17.07
N ILE A 182 -9.37 -9.62 17.95
CA ILE A 182 -9.60 -8.22 17.58
C ILE A 182 -8.79 -7.29 18.46
N VAL A 183 -8.49 -6.12 17.91
CA VAL A 183 -7.92 -4.98 18.64
C VAL A 183 -9.00 -3.92 18.73
N ILE A 184 -9.25 -3.40 19.93
CA ILE A 184 -10.12 -2.25 20.17
C ILE A 184 -9.23 -1.07 20.52
N GLU A 185 -9.34 0.00 19.74
CA GLU A 185 -8.49 1.18 19.86
C GLU A 185 -9.30 2.43 20.18
N GLU A 186 -8.65 3.34 20.87
CA GLU A 186 -9.10 4.74 20.96
C GLU A 186 -9.22 5.34 19.55
N PHE A 187 -10.27 6.13 19.31
CA PHE A 187 -10.43 6.85 18.06
C PHE A 187 -9.54 8.10 18.05
N MET A 188 -8.58 8.11 17.16
CA MET A 188 -7.70 9.27 16.97
C MET A 188 -8.32 10.27 16.01
N THR A 189 -8.22 11.56 16.34
CA THR A 189 -8.59 12.68 15.46
C THR A 189 -7.35 13.37 14.97
N GLY A 190 -7.36 13.78 13.71
CA GLY A 190 -6.23 14.43 13.08
C GLY A 190 -6.24 14.25 11.58
N ARG A 191 -5.09 14.39 10.97
CA ARG A 191 -4.90 14.24 9.53
C ARG A 191 -4.04 13.02 9.24
N GLU A 192 -4.55 12.14 8.38
CA GLU A 192 -3.80 10.95 7.95
C GLU A 192 -2.73 11.33 6.93
N VAL A 193 -1.54 10.77 7.08
CA VAL A 193 -0.43 10.88 6.15
C VAL A 193 0.23 9.51 5.98
N SER A 194 0.59 9.19 4.75
CA SER A 194 1.31 7.96 4.40
C SER A 194 2.79 8.25 4.16
N VAL A 195 3.67 7.49 4.79
CA VAL A 195 5.11 7.57 4.57
C VAL A 195 5.68 6.19 4.30
N LEU A 196 6.21 5.99 3.09
CA LEU A 196 6.89 4.77 2.70
C LEU A 196 8.38 4.88 3.01
N SER A 197 9.01 3.77 3.32
CA SER A 197 10.42 3.71 3.62
C SER A 197 11.09 2.44 3.11
N PHE A 198 12.36 2.56 2.70
CA PHE A 198 13.23 1.41 2.48
C PHE A 198 13.95 1.05 3.77
N VAL A 199 14.10 -0.25 4.05
CA VAL A 199 14.72 -0.77 5.27
C VAL A 199 15.63 -1.94 4.92
N ASP A 200 16.86 -1.94 5.47
CA ASP A 200 17.86 -3.01 5.25
C ASP A 200 18.12 -3.86 6.50
N GLY A 201 17.29 -3.74 7.53
CA GLY A 201 17.47 -4.40 8.84
C GLY A 201 18.10 -3.51 9.90
N HIS A 202 18.80 -2.45 9.50
CA HIS A 202 19.49 -1.51 10.39
C HIS A 202 19.15 -0.07 10.08
N THR A 203 19.23 0.27 8.80
CA THR A 203 19.02 1.63 8.27
C THR A 203 17.63 1.73 7.69
N ILE A 204 16.99 2.87 7.93
CA ILE A 204 15.73 3.25 7.29
C ILE A 204 15.93 4.53 6.47
N LYS A 205 15.44 4.53 5.24
CA LYS A 205 15.44 5.71 4.35
C LYS A 205 14.01 6.04 3.95
N ILE A 206 13.58 7.23 4.34
CA ILE A 206 12.21 7.70 4.17
C ILE A 206 12.02 8.25 2.76
N MET A 207 10.94 7.85 2.10
CA MET A 207 10.49 8.43 0.84
C MET A 207 9.68 9.71 1.08
N THR A 208 9.38 10.43 0.02
CA THR A 208 8.46 11.58 0.09
C THR A 208 7.09 11.16 0.63
N SER A 209 6.46 12.03 1.40
CA SER A 209 5.13 11.76 1.98
C SER A 209 4.04 11.70 0.92
N ALA A 210 2.95 11.05 1.25
CA ALA A 210 1.74 11.00 0.43
C ALA A 210 0.49 11.09 1.32
N GLN A 211 -0.64 11.37 0.72
CA GLN A 211 -1.92 11.38 1.43
C GLN A 211 -2.98 10.71 0.56
N ASP A 212 -3.58 9.66 1.09
CA ASP A 212 -4.58 8.84 0.41
C ASP A 212 -6.01 9.24 0.82
N HIS A 213 -6.99 8.80 0.01
CA HIS A 213 -8.42 9.01 0.21
C HIS A 213 -9.11 7.65 0.30
N LYS A 214 -9.40 7.19 1.50
CA LYS A 214 -9.87 5.82 1.79
C LYS A 214 -11.35 5.60 1.46
N ARG A 215 -12.19 6.64 1.53
CA ARG A 215 -13.63 6.51 1.33
C ARG A 215 -13.99 6.45 -0.15
N ALA A 216 -15.03 5.64 -0.45
CA ALA A 216 -15.45 5.40 -1.84
C ALA A 216 -16.06 6.62 -2.53
N LYS A 217 -16.69 7.55 -1.79
CA LYS A 217 -17.47 8.66 -2.34
C LYS A 217 -16.91 10.01 -1.95
N ASP A 218 -17.27 11.03 -2.74
CA ASP A 218 -16.97 12.42 -2.48
C ASP A 218 -17.39 12.86 -1.07
N GLY A 219 -16.65 13.79 -0.49
CA GLY A 219 -16.85 14.27 0.88
C GLY A 219 -16.52 13.24 1.95
N ASP A 220 -15.60 12.33 1.65
CA ASP A 220 -15.17 11.23 2.54
C ASP A 220 -16.34 10.40 3.06
N LYS A 221 -17.28 10.08 2.16
CA LYS A 221 -18.47 9.28 2.45
C LYS A 221 -18.37 7.87 1.87
N GLY A 222 -19.28 7.02 2.29
CA GLY A 222 -19.36 5.64 1.84
C GLY A 222 -18.40 4.70 2.57
N LEU A 223 -18.21 3.52 2.00
CA LEU A 223 -17.38 2.46 2.60
C LEU A 223 -15.88 2.76 2.45
N ASN A 224 -15.08 2.21 3.33
CA ASN A 224 -13.64 2.17 3.17
C ASN A 224 -13.25 1.32 1.96
N THR A 225 -12.20 1.74 1.27
CA THR A 225 -11.63 1.10 0.09
C THR A 225 -10.14 0.90 0.25
N GLY A 226 -9.48 0.38 -0.77
CA GLY A 226 -8.02 0.34 -0.88
C GLY A 226 -7.38 1.71 -1.13
N GLY A 227 -8.19 2.75 -1.43
CA GLY A 227 -7.78 4.10 -1.80
C GLY A 227 -8.36 4.51 -3.14
N MET A 228 -8.94 5.70 -3.17
CA MET A 228 -9.60 6.27 -4.36
C MET A 228 -8.76 7.34 -5.06
N GLY A 229 -7.62 7.64 -4.50
CA GLY A 229 -6.67 8.61 -5.03
C GLY A 229 -5.74 9.12 -3.97
N THR A 230 -4.63 9.70 -4.39
CA THR A 230 -3.56 10.13 -3.51
C THR A 230 -2.78 11.29 -4.12
N PHE A 231 -2.07 12.02 -3.30
CA PHE A 231 -1.15 13.06 -3.73
C PHE A 231 0.15 13.04 -2.94
N SER A 232 1.19 13.59 -3.51
CA SER A 232 2.53 13.69 -2.91
C SER A 232 3.22 14.99 -3.37
N PRO A 233 3.91 15.71 -2.46
CA PRO A 233 4.02 15.46 -1.03
C PRO A 233 2.76 15.91 -0.27
N SER A 234 2.57 15.45 0.99
CA SER A 234 1.56 16.03 1.87
C SER A 234 2.06 17.37 2.42
N PRO A 235 1.32 18.48 2.28
CA PRO A 235 1.71 19.77 2.82
C PRO A 235 1.65 19.82 4.34
N PHE A 236 0.98 18.86 4.97
CA PHE A 236 0.87 18.74 6.43
C PHE A 236 2.02 17.95 7.05
N TYR A 237 2.83 17.27 6.24
CA TYR A 237 4.03 16.60 6.68
C TYR A 237 5.19 17.58 6.69
N THR A 238 5.24 18.41 7.75
CA THR A 238 6.24 19.47 7.93
C THR A 238 7.59 18.90 8.35
N LYS A 239 8.61 19.75 8.34
CA LYS A 239 9.94 19.38 8.84
C LYS A 239 9.90 18.95 10.31
N GLU A 240 9.12 19.61 11.14
CA GLU A 240 8.96 19.30 12.56
C GLU A 240 8.31 17.91 12.74
N VAL A 241 7.30 17.59 11.92
CA VAL A 241 6.69 16.25 11.88
C VAL A 241 7.71 15.19 11.48
N ASP A 242 8.49 15.46 10.43
CA ASP A 242 9.54 14.55 9.95
C ASP A 242 10.61 14.28 11.01
N GLU A 243 11.11 15.34 11.67
CA GLU A 243 12.10 15.22 12.76
C GLU A 243 11.56 14.44 13.96
N PHE A 244 10.31 14.69 14.35
CA PHE A 244 9.65 13.91 15.39
C PHE A 244 9.53 12.43 15.03
N CYS A 245 9.04 12.14 13.82
CA CYS A 245 8.87 10.77 13.37
C CYS A 245 10.19 10.02 13.24
N LYS A 246 11.26 10.66 12.75
CA LYS A 246 12.59 10.06 12.71
C LYS A 246 13.08 9.66 14.09
N LYS A 247 12.86 10.51 15.08
CA LYS A 247 13.34 10.29 16.46
C LYS A 247 12.53 9.25 17.22
N TYR A 248 11.19 9.25 17.07
CA TYR A 248 10.29 8.50 17.94
C TYR A 248 9.56 7.35 17.25
N ILE A 249 9.52 7.31 15.91
CA ILE A 249 8.73 6.34 15.16
C ILE A 249 9.58 5.49 14.22
N TYR A 250 10.29 6.10 13.26
CA TYR A 250 10.90 5.36 12.15
C TYR A 250 12.04 4.45 12.57
N GLN A 251 13.13 5.01 13.02
CA GLN A 251 14.28 4.20 13.47
C GLN A 251 13.90 3.33 14.68
N PRO A 252 13.14 3.82 15.68
CA PRO A 252 12.67 2.98 16.77
C PRO A 252 11.88 1.75 16.33
N SER A 253 11.08 1.83 15.25
CA SER A 253 10.35 0.68 14.71
C SER A 253 11.30 -0.39 14.15
N VAL A 254 12.32 0.00 13.40
CA VAL A 254 13.34 -0.91 12.85
C VAL A 254 14.13 -1.57 13.98
N ASP A 255 14.56 -0.78 14.96
CA ASP A 255 15.33 -1.26 16.10
C ASP A 255 14.50 -2.23 16.98
N ALA A 256 13.22 -1.94 17.18
CA ALA A 256 12.30 -2.81 17.90
C ALA A 256 12.16 -4.17 17.21
N MET A 257 11.93 -4.19 15.91
CA MET A 257 11.85 -5.43 15.13
C MET A 257 13.13 -6.26 15.25
N LYS A 258 14.27 -5.61 15.17
CA LYS A 258 15.57 -6.28 15.34
C LYS A 258 15.74 -6.88 16.75
N LYS A 259 15.36 -6.12 17.80
CA LYS A 259 15.40 -6.60 19.19
C LYS A 259 14.48 -7.79 19.44
N GLU A 260 13.37 -7.87 18.72
CA GLU A 260 12.46 -9.04 18.77
C GLU A 260 12.98 -10.24 17.93
N GLY A 261 14.18 -10.17 17.35
CA GLY A 261 14.71 -11.22 16.47
C GLY A 261 14.00 -11.32 15.13
N ARG A 262 13.34 -10.26 14.70
CA ARG A 262 12.52 -10.16 13.48
C ARG A 262 13.08 -9.09 12.53
N THR A 263 14.36 -9.18 12.21
CA THR A 263 15.02 -8.20 11.35
C THR A 263 14.24 -7.95 10.08
N PHE A 264 13.87 -6.70 9.83
CA PHE A 264 13.03 -6.30 8.70
C PHE A 264 13.89 -5.79 7.54
N LYS A 265 13.74 -6.38 6.36
CA LYS A 265 14.29 -5.89 5.09
C LYS A 265 13.16 -5.75 4.09
N GLY A 266 13.02 -4.58 3.48
CA GLY A 266 11.95 -4.33 2.52
C GLY A 266 11.35 -2.93 2.70
N ILE A 267 10.06 -2.83 2.48
CA ILE A 267 9.30 -1.59 2.68
C ILE A 267 8.55 -1.65 4.00
N ILE A 268 8.72 -0.62 4.82
CA ILE A 268 7.74 -0.30 5.87
C ILE A 268 6.94 0.92 5.41
N PHE A 269 5.65 0.73 5.32
CA PHE A 269 4.68 1.80 5.13
C PHE A 269 4.15 2.21 6.50
N PHE A 270 4.30 3.47 6.84
CA PHE A 270 3.75 4.08 8.04
C PHE A 270 2.47 4.83 7.68
N GLY A 271 1.33 4.35 8.16
CA GLY A 271 0.12 5.15 8.25
C GLY A 271 0.20 6.00 9.52
N LEU A 272 0.26 7.29 9.37
CA LEU A 272 0.40 8.24 10.48
C LEU A 272 -0.90 9.03 10.66
N MET A 273 -1.26 9.29 11.92
CA MET A 273 -2.25 10.29 12.31
C MET A 273 -1.52 11.48 12.92
N LEU A 274 -1.63 12.65 12.29
CA LEU A 274 -1.11 13.90 12.83
C LEU A 274 -2.14 14.47 13.79
N THR A 275 -2.02 14.13 15.07
CA THR A 275 -2.95 14.55 16.14
C THR A 275 -2.51 15.87 16.77
N ALA A 276 -3.38 16.46 17.59
CA ALA A 276 -3.04 17.64 18.38
C ALA A 276 -1.86 17.41 19.34
N ASP A 277 -1.66 16.16 19.79
CA ASP A 277 -0.56 15.76 20.68
C ASP A 277 0.69 15.28 19.93
N GLY A 278 0.73 15.43 18.63
CA GLY A 278 1.82 15.01 17.77
C GLY A 278 1.50 13.80 16.89
N PRO A 279 2.45 13.38 16.04
CA PRO A 279 2.28 12.22 15.18
C PRO A 279 2.17 10.91 15.97
N LYS A 280 1.21 10.07 15.58
CA LYS A 280 1.03 8.71 16.10
C LYS A 280 0.92 7.72 14.94
N VAL A 281 1.41 6.50 15.14
CA VAL A 281 1.26 5.42 14.16
C VAL A 281 -0.19 4.92 14.20
N LEU A 282 -0.85 5.00 13.06
CA LEU A 282 -2.18 4.43 12.85
C LEU A 282 -2.09 2.94 12.50
N GLU A 283 -1.17 2.61 11.58
CA GLU A 283 -0.90 1.25 11.15
C GLU A 283 0.48 1.13 10.48
N TYR A 284 0.99 -0.10 10.42
CA TYR A 284 2.10 -0.49 9.56
C TYR A 284 1.61 -1.35 8.41
N ASN A 285 2.25 -1.19 7.24
CA ASN A 285 2.19 -2.22 6.20
C ASN A 285 3.62 -2.62 5.81
N ALA A 286 3.80 -3.89 5.42
CA ALA A 286 5.11 -4.49 5.15
C ALA A 286 5.45 -4.51 3.66
N ARG A 287 4.90 -3.59 2.89
CA ARG A 287 4.99 -3.50 1.42
C ARG A 287 4.70 -2.08 0.95
N PHE A 288 4.93 -1.83 -0.34
CA PHE A 288 4.51 -0.59 -0.97
C PHE A 288 3.01 -0.33 -0.83
N GLY A 289 2.60 0.92 -0.73
CA GLY A 289 1.20 1.35 -0.73
C GLY A 289 0.58 1.31 -2.13
N ASP A 290 -0.73 1.22 -2.19
CA ASP A 290 -1.53 1.32 -3.39
C ASP A 290 -2.81 2.13 -3.10
N PRO A 291 -2.94 3.39 -3.53
CA PRO A 291 -2.26 4.00 -4.69
C PRO A 291 -1.04 4.90 -4.39
N GLU A 292 -0.46 4.93 -3.20
CA GLU A 292 0.64 5.85 -2.84
C GLU A 292 1.87 5.67 -3.75
N THR A 293 2.20 4.44 -4.12
CA THR A 293 3.33 4.14 -5.00
C THR A 293 3.22 4.86 -6.35
N GLN A 294 2.01 5.03 -6.85
CA GLN A 294 1.72 5.69 -8.12
C GLN A 294 2.00 7.20 -8.13
N VAL A 295 2.20 7.84 -6.98
CA VAL A 295 2.63 9.24 -6.88
C VAL A 295 4.05 9.41 -6.35
N VAL A 296 4.55 8.43 -5.59
CA VAL A 296 5.89 8.47 -5.00
C VAL A 296 6.96 8.10 -6.01
N LEU A 297 6.81 6.99 -6.72
CA LEU A 297 7.82 6.50 -7.68
C LEU A 297 8.01 7.41 -8.90
N PRO A 298 6.98 8.05 -9.49
CA PRO A 298 7.19 9.03 -10.56
C PRO A 298 8.04 10.23 -10.16
N ARG A 299 8.14 10.54 -8.88
CA ARG A 299 8.96 11.63 -8.34
C ARG A 299 10.37 11.20 -7.89
N MET A 300 10.61 9.90 -7.79
CA MET A 300 11.89 9.34 -7.34
C MET A 300 12.95 9.45 -8.46
N LYS A 301 14.11 10.01 -8.13
CA LYS A 301 15.23 10.16 -9.08
C LYS A 301 16.14 8.94 -9.14
N ASN A 302 16.28 8.21 -8.02
CA ASN A 302 17.18 7.05 -7.91
C ASN A 302 16.80 5.92 -8.89
N ASP A 303 17.81 5.15 -9.29
CA ASP A 303 17.57 3.81 -9.84
C ASP A 303 17.04 2.91 -8.73
N ILE A 304 15.78 2.51 -8.83
CA ILE A 304 15.11 1.73 -7.77
C ILE A 304 15.75 0.35 -7.57
N VAL A 305 16.36 -0.22 -8.61
CA VAL A 305 17.00 -1.53 -8.54
C VAL A 305 18.22 -1.46 -7.62
N GLU A 306 19.00 -0.39 -7.69
CA GLU A 306 20.14 -0.17 -6.78
C GLU A 306 19.68 -0.07 -5.32
N VAL A 307 18.55 0.59 -5.08
CA VAL A 307 17.97 0.71 -3.74
C VAL A 307 17.49 -0.63 -3.22
N PHE A 308 16.83 -1.45 -4.05
CA PHE A 308 16.41 -2.80 -3.67
C PHE A 308 17.60 -3.68 -3.29
N GLU A 309 18.66 -3.65 -4.09
CA GLU A 309 19.87 -4.40 -3.81
C GLU A 309 20.53 -3.92 -2.51
N ALA A 310 20.62 -2.62 -2.27
CA ALA A 310 21.15 -2.07 -1.04
C ALA A 310 20.35 -2.51 0.21
N CYS A 311 19.04 -2.63 0.10
CA CYS A 311 18.21 -3.18 1.18
C CYS A 311 18.57 -4.65 1.47
N ILE A 312 18.73 -5.45 0.43
CA ILE A 312 19.08 -6.89 0.57
C ILE A 312 20.48 -7.05 1.16
N ASP A 313 21.43 -6.26 0.68
CA ASP A 313 22.85 -6.36 1.01
C ASP A 313 23.23 -5.67 2.34
N GLY A 314 22.30 -4.90 2.94
CA GLY A 314 22.56 -4.17 4.18
C GLY A 314 23.46 -2.94 3.98
N THR A 315 23.42 -2.31 2.82
CA THR A 315 24.23 -1.15 2.43
C THR A 315 23.40 0.10 2.16
N LEU A 316 22.16 0.14 2.68
CA LEU A 316 21.22 1.24 2.46
C LEU A 316 21.73 2.58 3.02
N ASP A 317 22.62 2.55 4.01
CA ASP A 317 23.30 3.73 4.55
C ASP A 317 24.11 4.50 3.50
N GLN A 318 24.59 3.80 2.46
CA GLN A 318 25.34 4.40 1.33
C GLN A 318 24.43 5.04 0.27
N ILE A 319 23.12 4.83 0.34
CA ILE A 319 22.17 5.39 -0.61
C ILE A 319 21.63 6.72 -0.08
N GLN A 320 21.67 7.75 -0.94
CA GLN A 320 20.92 8.97 -0.72
C GLN A 320 19.67 8.96 -1.60
N LEU A 321 18.49 8.94 -0.97
CA LEU A 321 17.23 9.04 -1.71
C LEU A 321 17.01 10.46 -2.16
N GLU A 322 16.67 10.60 -3.44
CA GLU A 322 16.39 11.90 -4.06
C GLU A 322 15.04 11.86 -4.78
N PHE A 323 14.28 12.92 -4.59
CA PHE A 323 12.98 13.14 -5.23
C PHE A 323 12.99 14.45 -6.01
N GLU A 324 12.15 14.52 -7.04
CA GLU A 324 11.92 15.76 -7.77
C GLU A 324 11.25 16.81 -6.88
N ASP A 325 11.60 18.06 -7.07
CA ASP A 325 10.96 19.20 -6.40
C ASP A 325 9.71 19.63 -7.18
N ASN A 326 8.72 18.74 -7.20
CA ASN A 326 7.44 18.90 -7.86
C ASN A 326 6.36 18.17 -7.05
N ALA A 327 5.17 18.06 -7.58
CA ALA A 327 4.08 17.30 -6.99
C ALA A 327 3.49 16.28 -7.97
N ALA A 328 2.81 15.30 -7.43
CA ALA A 328 2.03 14.33 -8.21
C ALA A 328 0.69 14.04 -7.55
N VAL A 329 -0.33 13.85 -8.38
CA VAL A 329 -1.68 13.44 -7.95
C VAL A 329 -2.11 12.26 -8.78
N CYS A 330 -2.67 11.24 -8.11
CA CYS A 330 -3.27 10.06 -8.73
C CYS A 330 -4.75 10.02 -8.43
N VAL A 331 -5.59 9.94 -9.46
CA VAL A 331 -7.03 9.71 -9.35
C VAL A 331 -7.33 8.28 -9.78
N VAL A 332 -7.96 7.50 -8.91
CA VAL A 332 -8.34 6.12 -9.21
C VAL A 332 -9.64 6.11 -10.01
N LEU A 333 -9.61 5.46 -11.17
CA LEU A 333 -10.80 5.13 -11.95
C LEU A 333 -11.23 3.71 -11.55
N ALA A 334 -12.43 3.60 -10.99
CA ALA A 334 -13.00 2.37 -10.47
C ALA A 334 -14.21 1.92 -11.30
N SER A 335 -14.58 0.65 -11.14
CA SER A 335 -15.85 0.14 -11.61
C SER A 335 -16.98 0.60 -10.68
N ASP A 336 -18.06 1.15 -11.23
CA ASP A 336 -19.21 1.57 -10.42
C ASP A 336 -19.75 0.40 -9.58
N GLY A 337 -20.04 0.69 -8.32
CA GLY A 337 -20.39 -0.31 -7.30
C GLY A 337 -19.23 -0.80 -6.41
N TYR A 338 -17.97 -0.50 -6.78
CA TYR A 338 -16.82 -0.75 -5.91
C TYR A 338 -16.98 0.00 -4.57
N PRO A 339 -16.67 -0.59 -3.40
CA PRO A 339 -15.97 -1.86 -3.16
C PRO A 339 -16.89 -3.09 -2.96
N VAL A 340 -18.18 -3.02 -3.26
CA VAL A 340 -19.14 -4.09 -2.96
C VAL A 340 -19.34 -5.03 -4.15
N LYS A 341 -20.06 -4.58 -5.17
CA LYS A 341 -20.40 -5.37 -6.35
C LYS A 341 -20.29 -4.51 -7.60
N TYR A 342 -19.65 -5.02 -8.62
CA TYR A 342 -19.42 -4.33 -9.87
C TYR A 342 -19.30 -5.34 -11.02
N GLU A 343 -19.62 -4.86 -12.22
CA GLU A 343 -19.45 -5.60 -13.47
C GLU A 343 -18.04 -5.41 -14.04
N LYS A 344 -17.58 -6.39 -14.79
CA LYS A 344 -16.26 -6.45 -15.46
C LYS A 344 -16.41 -6.69 -16.95
N GLY A 345 -15.31 -6.53 -17.69
CA GLY A 345 -15.24 -6.86 -19.11
C GLY A 345 -15.56 -5.70 -20.05
N PHE A 346 -15.65 -4.48 -19.53
CA PHE A 346 -15.87 -3.29 -20.36
C PHE A 346 -14.56 -2.84 -21.01
N LYS A 347 -14.61 -2.58 -22.32
CA LYS A 347 -13.47 -2.07 -23.09
C LYS A 347 -13.08 -0.69 -22.61
N ILE A 348 -11.77 -0.49 -22.45
CA ILE A 348 -11.18 0.78 -22.01
C ILE A 348 -10.64 1.52 -23.22
N HIS A 349 -11.05 2.78 -23.39
CA HIS A 349 -10.64 3.66 -24.47
C HIS A 349 -9.76 4.80 -23.97
N GLY A 350 -8.87 5.30 -24.85
CA GLY A 350 -8.08 6.52 -24.57
C GLY A 350 -6.71 6.28 -23.93
N LEU A 351 -6.33 5.02 -23.68
CA LEU A 351 -5.04 4.67 -23.08
C LEU A 351 -3.84 5.14 -23.94
N GLU A 352 -4.00 5.20 -25.23
CA GLU A 352 -2.99 5.64 -26.18
C GLU A 352 -2.55 7.09 -25.98
N LYS A 353 -3.40 7.93 -25.39
CA LYS A 353 -3.12 9.35 -25.12
C LYS A 353 -2.03 9.58 -24.06
N PHE A 354 -1.71 8.54 -23.28
CA PHE A 354 -0.63 8.60 -22.29
C PHE A 354 0.75 8.25 -22.89
N LYS A 355 0.77 7.67 -24.09
CA LYS A 355 2.02 7.44 -24.80
C LYS A 355 2.61 8.77 -25.20
N ASP A 356 3.89 8.94 -24.96
CA ASP A 356 4.65 10.13 -25.36
C ASP A 356 4.17 11.46 -24.75
N THR A 357 3.37 11.40 -23.65
CA THR A 357 2.93 12.58 -22.90
C THR A 357 3.69 12.64 -21.57
N ASP A 358 4.74 13.42 -21.54
CA ASP A 358 5.58 13.55 -20.34
C ASP A 358 4.81 14.12 -19.15
N GLY A 359 5.08 13.57 -17.97
CA GLY A 359 4.43 13.96 -16.72
C GLY A 359 3.05 13.38 -16.50
N TYR A 360 2.53 12.57 -17.41
CA TYR A 360 1.24 11.88 -17.30
C TYR A 360 1.44 10.36 -17.38
N TYR A 361 0.82 9.64 -16.47
CA TYR A 361 0.96 8.20 -16.34
C TYR A 361 -0.41 7.55 -16.14
N VAL A 362 -0.60 6.34 -16.66
CA VAL A 362 -1.74 5.49 -16.35
C VAL A 362 -1.23 4.15 -15.85
N PHE A 363 -1.45 3.89 -14.58
CA PHE A 363 -1.07 2.63 -13.94
C PHE A 363 -2.28 1.71 -13.86
N HIS A 364 -2.17 0.53 -14.47
CA HIS A 364 -3.24 -0.45 -14.51
C HIS A 364 -3.30 -1.23 -13.19
N ALA A 365 -4.53 -1.41 -12.70
CA ALA A 365 -4.84 -2.32 -11.59
C ALA A 365 -5.71 -3.46 -12.13
N GLY A 366 -7.01 -3.39 -12.01
CA GLY A 366 -7.93 -4.42 -12.47
C GLY A 366 -8.17 -4.33 -13.99
N THR A 367 -7.23 -4.75 -14.79
CA THR A 367 -7.34 -4.85 -16.26
C THR A 367 -6.84 -6.18 -16.79
N LYS A 368 -7.35 -6.62 -17.92
CA LYS A 368 -6.88 -7.78 -18.67
C LYS A 368 -7.06 -7.57 -20.17
N PHE A 369 -6.41 -8.40 -20.97
CA PHE A 369 -6.76 -8.53 -22.38
C PHE A 369 -7.96 -9.47 -22.53
N ASP A 370 -8.89 -9.13 -23.41
CA ASP A 370 -9.96 -10.02 -23.84
C ASP A 370 -9.51 -10.93 -24.99
N ALA A 371 -10.46 -11.73 -25.53
CA ALA A 371 -10.16 -12.66 -26.63
C ALA A 371 -9.75 -11.95 -27.92
N ASP A 372 -10.16 -10.69 -28.11
CA ASP A 372 -9.85 -9.89 -29.31
C ASP A 372 -8.55 -9.07 -29.13
N GLY A 373 -7.93 -9.15 -27.94
CA GLY A 373 -6.72 -8.41 -27.59
C GLY A 373 -6.97 -6.99 -27.12
N ASP A 374 -8.22 -6.63 -26.86
CA ASP A 374 -8.59 -5.35 -26.28
C ASP A 374 -8.37 -5.34 -24.77
N ILE A 375 -8.01 -4.17 -24.21
CA ILE A 375 -7.90 -4.00 -22.79
C ILE A 375 -9.28 -3.72 -22.19
N VAL A 376 -9.68 -4.56 -21.23
CA VAL A 376 -10.98 -4.50 -20.57
C VAL A 376 -10.84 -4.43 -19.05
N THR A 377 -11.88 -3.92 -18.38
CA THR A 377 -11.95 -3.89 -16.93
C THR A 377 -12.00 -5.30 -16.34
N ASN A 378 -11.28 -5.51 -15.22
CA ASN A 378 -11.21 -6.81 -14.54
C ASN A 378 -11.08 -6.66 -13.01
N GLY A 379 -11.56 -5.58 -12.44
CA GLY A 379 -11.46 -5.34 -11.01
C GLY A 379 -12.26 -4.13 -10.54
N GLY A 380 -12.27 -3.91 -9.24
CA GLY A 380 -12.93 -2.76 -8.63
C GLY A 380 -12.17 -1.47 -8.91
N ARG A 381 -10.90 -1.37 -8.49
CA ARG A 381 -10.00 -0.31 -8.95
C ARG A 381 -9.43 -0.76 -10.29
N VAL A 382 -9.60 0.06 -11.31
CA VAL A 382 -9.25 -0.30 -12.71
C VAL A 382 -7.94 0.35 -13.12
N LEU A 383 -7.84 1.67 -12.98
CA LEU A 383 -6.69 2.47 -13.38
C LEU A 383 -6.37 3.52 -12.32
N GLY A 384 -5.08 3.81 -12.15
CA GLY A 384 -4.61 5.02 -11.47
C GLY A 384 -4.11 6.02 -12.50
N VAL A 385 -4.80 7.13 -12.66
CA VAL A 385 -4.38 8.23 -13.55
C VAL A 385 -3.55 9.20 -12.75
N THR A 386 -2.25 9.24 -13.03
CA THR A 386 -1.27 10.08 -12.32
C THR A 386 -0.77 11.20 -13.21
N ALA A 387 -0.69 12.40 -12.68
CA ALA A 387 -0.03 13.52 -13.33
C ALA A 387 0.87 14.27 -12.36
N LYS A 388 1.98 14.78 -12.89
CA LYS A 388 2.88 15.72 -12.20
C LYS A 388 2.49 17.18 -12.49
N GLY A 389 2.93 18.05 -11.60
CA GLY A 389 2.82 19.50 -11.76
C GLY A 389 3.89 20.19 -10.92
N LYS A 390 4.14 21.46 -11.17
CA LYS A 390 5.11 22.24 -10.38
C LYS A 390 4.73 22.31 -8.89
N ASP A 391 3.43 22.24 -8.62
CA ASP A 391 2.85 22.22 -7.28
C ASP A 391 1.63 21.28 -7.25
N LEU A 392 1.06 21.07 -6.07
CA LEU A 392 -0.09 20.18 -5.88
C LEU A 392 -1.34 20.62 -6.63
N LYS A 393 -1.60 21.92 -6.75
CA LYS A 393 -2.77 22.46 -7.46
C LYS A 393 -2.69 22.16 -8.96
N GLU A 394 -1.51 22.39 -9.54
CA GLU A 394 -1.27 22.07 -10.96
C GLU A 394 -1.31 20.55 -11.19
N ALA A 395 -0.66 19.75 -10.35
CA ALA A 395 -0.69 18.30 -10.46
C ALA A 395 -2.12 17.74 -10.39
N ARG A 396 -2.95 18.27 -9.48
CA ARG A 396 -4.36 17.91 -9.35
C ARG A 396 -5.15 18.27 -10.62
N ALA A 397 -4.99 19.47 -11.11
CA ALA A 397 -5.66 19.91 -12.34
C ALA A 397 -5.26 19.06 -13.54
N ASN A 398 -3.97 18.73 -13.67
CA ASN A 398 -3.45 17.86 -14.72
C ASN A 398 -4.01 16.44 -14.61
N ALA A 399 -4.05 15.87 -13.40
CA ALA A 399 -4.58 14.52 -13.19
C ALA A 399 -6.06 14.43 -13.58
N TYR A 400 -6.90 15.37 -13.14
CA TYR A 400 -8.32 15.39 -13.51
C TYR A 400 -8.53 15.60 -15.02
N LYS A 401 -7.76 16.48 -15.67
CA LYS A 401 -7.79 16.62 -17.12
C LYS A 401 -7.46 15.28 -17.81
N ALA A 402 -6.48 14.54 -17.31
CA ALA A 402 -6.12 13.25 -17.90
C ALA A 402 -7.18 12.15 -17.66
N THR A 403 -7.98 12.25 -16.59
CA THR A 403 -9.10 11.30 -16.40
C THR A 403 -10.16 11.39 -17.50
N GLU A 404 -10.29 12.54 -18.16
CA GLU A 404 -11.19 12.76 -19.29
C GLU A 404 -10.73 12.04 -20.56
N TRP A 405 -9.46 11.64 -20.63
CA TRP A 405 -8.94 10.89 -21.79
C TRP A 405 -9.42 9.45 -21.81
N ILE A 406 -9.76 8.91 -20.64
CA ILE A 406 -10.14 7.50 -20.44
C ILE A 406 -11.66 7.38 -20.39
N ASP A 407 -12.19 6.39 -21.11
CA ASP A 407 -13.59 6.03 -21.04
C ASP A 407 -13.79 4.51 -20.97
N PHE A 408 -14.74 4.08 -20.14
CA PHE A 408 -15.31 2.73 -20.11
C PHE A 408 -16.71 2.79 -19.45
N ALA A 409 -17.59 1.86 -19.80
CA ALA A 409 -19.04 1.98 -19.59
C ALA A 409 -19.48 2.26 -18.14
N ASN A 410 -18.82 1.66 -17.15
CA ASN A 410 -19.17 1.86 -15.73
C ASN A 410 -18.07 2.60 -14.95
N LYS A 411 -17.42 3.54 -15.61
CA LYS A 411 -16.36 4.36 -14.98
C LYS A 411 -16.91 5.16 -13.81
N TYR A 412 -16.25 5.02 -12.66
CA TYR A 412 -16.50 5.78 -11.44
C TYR A 412 -15.20 6.36 -10.90
N MET A 413 -15.25 7.57 -10.40
CA MET A 413 -14.13 8.20 -9.66
C MET A 413 -14.66 9.21 -8.65
N ARG A 414 -13.85 9.56 -7.67
CA ARG A 414 -14.10 10.73 -6.83
C ARG A 414 -13.69 12.00 -7.57
N HIS A 415 -14.39 13.09 -7.30
CA HIS A 415 -14.15 14.41 -7.91
C HIS A 415 -13.42 15.36 -6.97
N ASP A 416 -13.16 14.94 -5.73
CA ASP A 416 -12.58 15.75 -4.66
C ASP A 416 -11.21 15.25 -4.18
N ILE A 417 -10.52 14.42 -4.96
CA ILE A 417 -9.15 13.97 -4.63
C ILE A 417 -8.26 15.20 -4.48
N GLY A 418 -7.58 15.28 -3.33
CA GLY A 418 -6.70 16.41 -3.02
C GLY A 418 -7.45 17.64 -2.50
N HIS A 419 -8.72 17.51 -2.05
CA HIS A 419 -9.45 18.64 -1.46
C HIS A 419 -8.68 19.31 -0.30
N ALA A 420 -7.95 18.53 0.48
CA ALA A 420 -7.15 19.06 1.58
C ALA A 420 -5.99 19.99 1.13
N ILE A 421 -5.61 19.96 -0.15
CA ILE A 421 -4.59 20.87 -0.70
C ILE A 421 -5.04 22.34 -0.57
N ASP A 422 -6.32 22.58 -0.63
CA ASP A 422 -6.88 23.95 -0.54
C ASP A 422 -6.93 24.49 0.90
N GLU A 423 -6.66 23.63 1.89
CA GLU A 423 -6.61 23.95 3.32
C GLU A 423 -5.19 24.25 3.81
N ALA A 424 -4.16 24.04 2.95
CA ALA A 424 -2.75 24.13 3.31
C ALA A 424 -2.14 25.52 3.06
#